data_a5b5e94cad7b0ee269b6b8c4588386d4
#
_entry.id   a5b5e94cad7b0ee269b6b8c4588386d4
#
_cell.length_a   1.000
_cell.length_b   1.000
_cell.length_c   1.000
_cell.angle_alpha   90.00
_cell.angle_beta   90.00
_cell.angle_gamma   90.00
#
_symmetry.space_group_name_H-M   'P 1'
#
loop_
_entity.id
_entity.type
_entity.pdbx_description
1 polymer ?
#
loop_
_entity_poly.entity_id
_entity_poly.type
_entity_poly.pdbx_seq_one_letter_code
_entity_poly.pdbx_strand_id
1 'polypeptide(L)'
;MPQPPDSNTSLASLMASIGALFVTYLVCSSLIVPDLVNKSLVEGNSLSSGRYGITFPAIESIGELESDAIVTIGSSILQYATDGACISEKLTTENTRVYNLAISGANPYTEMVQIPALTEMKPRMVLLDLGPNSLWNFYESESLDDYIEFRFTVLSITAELHAEGEWSDLLRERDRTYIANSVHERMQLTSSYSQTTFDELFLKHFHDVLDIPYYHRGMPEIGSDAWLSYLETPNFMPPKFETWNESEVDNWFQENMTNKAKMGAYNPNSNGTLNHQALNFMIRTLTEADIEVVLVAPPHHPQVYDYLQPGQIDGHNATLEFFEQTYGVQSLNWYWETWEPGMFRDRNHLGDVGREYYCERMAVELNHLLEG
;
A
#
# COMPACT_ATOMS: atom_id res chain seq x y z
N MET A 1 46.79 54.10 4.83
CA MET A 1 45.60 53.53 5.48
C MET A 1 44.57 53.31 4.37
N PRO A 2 44.05 52.10 4.17
CA PRO A 2 42.99 51.90 3.20
C PRO A 2 41.74 52.66 3.69
N GLN A 3 41.09 53.36 2.78
CA GLN A 3 39.82 54.04 3.09
C GLN A 3 38.76 52.98 3.48
N PRO A 4 37.95 53.24 4.51
CA PRO A 4 36.85 52.33 4.81
C PRO A 4 35.90 52.29 3.60
N PRO A 5 35.33 51.11 3.29
CA PRO A 5 34.40 51.00 2.18
C PRO A 5 33.20 51.94 2.41
N ASP A 6 32.74 52.63 1.35
CA ASP A 6 31.59 53.50 1.41
C ASP A 6 30.37 52.75 1.96
N SER A 7 29.72 53.36 2.96
CA SER A 7 28.57 52.71 3.64
C SER A 7 27.42 52.37 2.68
N ASN A 8 27.28 53.09 1.58
CA ASN A 8 26.28 52.84 0.53
C ASN A 8 26.56 51.59 -0.28
N THR A 9 27.84 51.24 -0.53
CA THR A 9 28.21 49.99 -1.23
C THR A 9 28.00 48.78 -0.35
N SER A 10 28.21 48.89 0.95
CA SER A 10 27.95 47.80 1.89
C SER A 10 26.46 47.50 2.06
N LEU A 11 25.61 48.52 2.07
CA LEU A 11 24.15 48.35 2.14
C LEU A 11 23.60 47.74 0.85
N ALA A 12 24.05 48.19 -0.32
CA ALA A 12 23.63 47.62 -1.60
C ALA A 12 24.05 46.15 -1.72
N SER A 13 25.26 45.79 -1.30
CA SER A 13 25.71 44.41 -1.28
C SER A 13 24.91 43.55 -0.32
N LEU A 14 24.55 44.06 0.87
CA LEU A 14 23.72 43.36 1.83
C LEU A 14 22.31 43.12 1.26
N MET A 15 21.68 44.11 0.68
CA MET A 15 20.35 43.96 0.06
C MET A 15 20.36 43.00 -1.13
N ALA A 16 21.41 43.03 -1.96
CA ALA A 16 21.59 42.08 -3.04
C ALA A 16 21.74 40.64 -2.53
N SER A 17 22.50 40.45 -1.44
CA SER A 17 22.69 39.13 -0.81
C SER A 17 21.38 38.61 -0.21
N ILE A 18 20.62 39.45 0.50
CA ILE A 18 19.31 39.09 1.04
C ILE A 18 18.35 38.73 -0.10
N GLY A 19 18.32 39.52 -1.17
CA GLY A 19 17.49 39.26 -2.35
C GLY A 19 17.87 37.92 -3.03
N ALA A 20 19.15 37.68 -3.19
CA ALA A 20 19.64 36.41 -3.75
C ALA A 20 19.26 35.20 -2.88
N LEU A 21 19.44 35.29 -1.56
CA LEU A 21 19.02 34.27 -0.62
C LEU A 21 17.54 34.03 -0.65
N PHE A 22 16.74 35.08 -0.72
CA PHE A 22 15.27 34.96 -0.80
C PHE A 22 14.83 34.30 -2.11
N VAL A 23 15.40 34.71 -3.26
CA VAL A 23 15.11 34.05 -4.55
C VAL A 23 15.56 32.58 -4.55
N THR A 24 16.75 32.32 -4.03
CA THR A 24 17.25 30.92 -3.90
C THR A 24 16.30 30.09 -3.01
N TYR A 25 15.89 30.64 -1.88
CA TYR A 25 14.92 29.99 -1.00
C TYR A 25 13.60 29.69 -1.72
N LEU A 26 13.04 30.68 -2.43
CA LEU A 26 11.79 30.48 -3.19
C LEU A 26 11.94 29.42 -4.28
N VAL A 27 13.03 29.44 -5.04
CA VAL A 27 13.28 28.46 -6.10
C VAL A 27 13.47 27.05 -5.50
N CYS A 28 14.27 26.94 -4.46
CA CYS A 28 14.51 25.66 -3.81
C CYS A 28 13.22 25.11 -3.19
N SER A 29 12.48 25.91 -2.44
CA SER A 29 11.29 25.45 -1.73
C SER A 29 10.10 25.15 -2.63
N SER A 30 9.96 25.86 -3.76
CA SER A 30 8.81 25.72 -4.64
C SER A 30 9.01 24.79 -5.84
N LEU A 31 10.24 24.55 -6.25
CA LEU A 31 10.55 23.76 -7.44
C LEU A 31 11.44 22.55 -7.13
N ILE A 32 12.59 22.79 -6.51
CA ILE A 32 13.62 21.73 -6.36
C ILE A 32 13.26 20.75 -5.27
N VAL A 33 12.89 21.22 -4.08
CA VAL A 33 12.59 20.34 -2.93
C VAL A 33 11.34 19.53 -3.19
N PRO A 34 10.21 20.08 -3.67
CA PRO A 34 9.04 19.28 -4.02
C PRO A 34 9.33 18.22 -5.06
N ASP A 35 10.09 18.54 -6.12
CA ASP A 35 10.45 17.58 -7.15
C ASP A 35 11.29 16.42 -6.59
N LEU A 36 12.31 16.70 -5.79
CA LEU A 36 13.13 15.69 -5.14
C LEU A 36 12.33 14.81 -4.18
N VAL A 37 11.43 15.39 -3.39
CA VAL A 37 10.58 14.63 -2.46
C VAL A 37 9.60 13.76 -3.23
N ASN A 38 8.93 14.30 -4.24
CA ASN A 38 8.01 13.54 -5.08
C ASN A 38 8.71 12.36 -5.74
N LYS A 39 9.88 12.59 -6.33
CA LYS A 39 10.69 11.53 -6.94
C LYS A 39 11.07 10.45 -5.93
N SER A 40 11.51 10.81 -4.74
CA SER A 40 11.84 9.86 -3.68
C SER A 40 10.63 9.06 -3.21
N LEU A 41 9.47 9.67 -3.09
CA LEU A 41 8.23 9.00 -2.71
C LEU A 41 7.74 8.03 -3.79
N VAL A 42 7.86 8.41 -5.07
CA VAL A 42 7.49 7.56 -6.21
C VAL A 42 8.46 6.39 -6.37
N GLU A 43 9.75 6.63 -6.27
CA GLU A 43 10.78 5.58 -6.37
C GLU A 43 10.70 4.53 -5.23
N GLY A 44 9.77 4.70 -4.28
CA GLY A 44 9.46 3.71 -3.26
C GLY A 44 10.58 3.43 -2.28
N ASN A 45 11.53 4.36 -2.15
CA ASN A 45 12.66 4.23 -1.24
C ASN A 45 12.23 4.40 0.22
N SER A 46 11.07 5.03 0.48
CA SER A 46 10.51 5.17 1.81
C SER A 46 9.69 3.94 2.22
N LEU A 47 9.99 3.39 3.38
CA LEU A 47 9.17 2.34 4.00
C LEU A 47 7.74 2.82 4.28
N SER A 48 7.57 4.11 4.53
CA SER A 48 6.29 4.73 4.86
C SER A 48 5.42 4.99 3.63
N SER A 49 6.02 5.28 2.47
CA SER A 49 5.27 5.50 1.22
C SER A 49 4.78 4.19 0.60
N GLY A 50 5.48 3.08 0.86
CA GLY A 50 5.12 1.81 0.26
C GLY A 50 5.10 1.88 -1.26
N ARG A 51 4.04 1.33 -1.87
CA ARG A 51 3.83 1.35 -3.33
C ARG A 51 2.78 2.37 -3.79
N TYR A 52 2.35 3.27 -2.89
CA TYR A 52 1.30 4.25 -3.23
C TYR A 52 1.65 5.11 -4.44
N GLY A 53 2.90 5.58 -4.53
CA GLY A 53 3.34 6.45 -5.61
C GLY A 53 3.37 5.81 -7.00
N ILE A 54 3.32 4.50 -7.09
CA ILE A 54 3.38 3.77 -8.37
C ILE A 54 2.05 3.13 -8.78
N THR A 55 1.02 3.28 -7.97
CA THR A 55 -0.27 2.59 -8.15
C THR A 55 -0.86 2.86 -9.54
N PHE A 56 -1.03 4.12 -9.91
CA PHE A 56 -1.64 4.47 -11.18
C PHE A 56 -0.75 4.16 -12.39
N PRO A 57 0.57 4.46 -12.39
CA PRO A 57 1.47 4.00 -13.45
C PRO A 57 1.48 2.48 -13.62
N ALA A 58 1.33 1.72 -12.52
CA ALA A 58 1.26 0.27 -12.60
C ALA A 58 -0.04 -0.20 -13.29
N ILE A 59 -1.19 0.38 -12.92
CA ILE A 59 -2.47 0.08 -13.54
C ILE A 59 -2.42 0.41 -15.05
N GLU A 60 -1.90 1.58 -15.42
CA GLU A 60 -1.74 2.00 -16.81
C GLU A 60 -0.85 1.02 -17.59
N SER A 61 0.35 0.70 -17.06
CA SER A 61 1.29 -0.21 -17.72
C SER A 61 0.72 -1.61 -17.93
N ILE A 62 -0.07 -2.12 -16.96
CA ILE A 62 -0.73 -3.43 -17.10
C ILE A 62 -1.85 -3.35 -18.13
N GLY A 63 -2.61 -2.25 -18.16
CA GLY A 63 -3.69 -2.04 -19.13
C GLY A 63 -3.25 -1.94 -20.57
N GLU A 64 -1.98 -1.58 -20.83
CA GLU A 64 -1.39 -1.55 -22.17
C GLU A 64 -0.98 -2.94 -22.70
N LEU A 65 -1.03 -3.97 -21.85
CA LEU A 65 -0.64 -5.33 -22.25
C LEU A 65 -1.79 -6.05 -22.96
N GLU A 66 -1.45 -6.93 -23.89
CA GLU A 66 -2.40 -7.83 -24.56
C GLU A 66 -2.71 -9.08 -23.71
N SER A 67 -2.26 -9.15 -22.46
CA SER A 67 -2.44 -10.30 -21.59
C SER A 67 -3.69 -10.18 -20.72
N ASP A 68 -4.32 -11.32 -20.43
CA ASP A 68 -5.36 -11.40 -19.41
C ASP A 68 -4.76 -11.14 -18.01
N ALA A 69 -4.99 -9.96 -17.45
CA ALA A 69 -4.41 -9.60 -16.18
C ALA A 69 -5.31 -10.01 -15.00
N ILE A 70 -4.72 -10.65 -14.00
CA ILE A 70 -5.26 -10.80 -12.65
C ILE A 70 -4.50 -9.85 -11.76
N VAL A 71 -5.17 -9.00 -11.01
CA VAL A 71 -4.52 -8.04 -10.12
C VAL A 71 -4.91 -8.25 -8.67
N THR A 72 -3.94 -8.11 -7.75
CA THR A 72 -4.21 -8.14 -6.32
C THR A 72 -4.29 -6.73 -5.77
N ILE A 73 -5.32 -6.43 -5.00
CA ILE A 73 -5.52 -5.17 -4.29
C ILE A 73 -5.68 -5.47 -2.82
N GLY A 74 -4.92 -4.79 -1.98
CA GLY A 74 -4.99 -5.04 -0.54
C GLY A 74 -3.79 -4.52 0.23
N SER A 75 -3.71 -4.96 1.47
CA SER A 75 -2.69 -4.55 2.44
C SER A 75 -1.36 -5.30 2.27
N SER A 76 -0.41 -5.02 3.19
CA SER A 76 0.85 -5.75 3.27
C SER A 76 0.67 -7.26 3.42
N ILE A 77 -0.44 -7.72 3.98
CA ILE A 77 -0.70 -9.14 4.18
C ILE A 77 -0.78 -9.83 2.82
N LEU A 78 -1.61 -9.31 1.92
CA LEU A 78 -1.73 -9.83 0.56
C LEU A 78 -0.47 -9.53 -0.27
N GLN A 79 0.15 -8.36 -0.08
CA GLN A 79 1.40 -8.00 -0.77
C GLN A 79 2.51 -9.04 -0.52
N TYR A 80 2.69 -9.47 0.73
CA TYR A 80 3.73 -10.45 1.07
C TYR A 80 3.34 -11.89 0.80
N ALA A 81 2.06 -12.19 0.68
CA ALA A 81 1.59 -13.51 0.30
C ALA A 81 1.72 -13.78 -1.19
N THR A 82 1.50 -12.76 -2.04
CA THR A 82 1.36 -12.95 -3.48
C THR A 82 2.69 -12.83 -4.21
N ASP A 83 3.19 -13.94 -4.72
CA ASP A 83 4.20 -14.03 -5.76
C ASP A 83 3.51 -14.27 -7.11
N GLY A 84 3.26 -13.18 -7.82
CA GLY A 84 2.51 -13.23 -9.08
C GLY A 84 3.24 -13.99 -10.19
N ALA A 85 4.56 -13.92 -10.25
CA ALA A 85 5.36 -14.68 -11.22
C ALA A 85 5.22 -16.20 -10.97
N CYS A 86 5.38 -16.61 -9.71
CA CYS A 86 5.21 -18.02 -9.31
C CYS A 86 3.79 -18.53 -9.63
N ILE A 87 2.76 -17.74 -9.35
CA ILE A 87 1.37 -18.12 -9.63
C ILE A 87 1.16 -18.21 -11.15
N SER A 88 1.58 -17.20 -11.91
CA SER A 88 1.42 -17.14 -13.37
C SER A 88 2.04 -18.34 -14.08
N GLU A 89 3.20 -18.82 -13.62
CA GLU A 89 3.87 -20.01 -14.16
C GLU A 89 3.08 -21.32 -14.00
N LYS A 90 2.17 -21.34 -13.00
CA LYS A 90 1.37 -22.52 -12.65
C LYS A 90 -0.06 -22.46 -13.20
N LEU A 91 -0.45 -21.34 -13.82
CA LEU A 91 -1.76 -21.24 -14.45
C LEU A 91 -1.82 -22.09 -15.74
N THR A 92 -2.97 -22.73 -15.94
CA THR A 92 -3.26 -23.54 -17.14
C THR A 92 -3.68 -22.66 -18.34
N THR A 93 -4.15 -21.46 -18.07
CA THR A 93 -4.60 -20.49 -19.08
C THR A 93 -3.41 -19.75 -19.67
N GLU A 94 -3.19 -19.91 -20.99
CA GLU A 94 -2.13 -19.19 -21.71
C GLU A 94 -2.36 -17.66 -21.63
N ASN A 95 -1.26 -16.91 -21.52
CA ASN A 95 -1.22 -15.44 -21.47
C ASN A 95 -1.88 -14.80 -20.23
N THR A 96 -2.32 -15.56 -19.24
CA THR A 96 -2.80 -14.99 -17.97
C THR A 96 -1.63 -14.68 -17.06
N ARG A 97 -1.60 -13.44 -16.54
CA ARG A 97 -0.54 -12.97 -15.64
C ARG A 97 -1.14 -12.39 -14.36
N VAL A 98 -0.46 -12.65 -13.24
CA VAL A 98 -0.86 -12.15 -11.92
C VAL A 98 0.07 -11.01 -11.50
N TYR A 99 -0.50 -9.83 -11.29
CA TYR A 99 0.23 -8.63 -10.85
C TYR A 99 -0.14 -8.29 -9.42
N ASN A 100 0.88 -8.06 -8.61
CA ASN A 100 0.71 -7.71 -7.21
C ASN A 100 0.68 -6.19 -7.04
N LEU A 101 -0.52 -5.61 -6.97
CA LEU A 101 -0.75 -4.19 -6.73
C LEU A 101 -1.08 -3.87 -5.26
N ALA A 102 -1.01 -4.85 -4.37
CA ALA A 102 -1.22 -4.64 -2.94
C ALA A 102 -0.16 -3.70 -2.34
N ILE A 103 -0.56 -2.90 -1.35
CA ILE A 103 0.23 -1.80 -0.79
C ILE A 103 0.35 -1.96 0.72
N SER A 104 1.57 -1.92 1.25
CA SER A 104 1.79 -2.00 2.70
C SER A 104 0.97 -0.97 3.47
N GLY A 105 0.22 -1.45 4.46
CA GLY A 105 -0.62 -0.63 5.32
C GLY A 105 -1.84 -0.02 4.64
N ALA A 106 -2.19 -0.42 3.43
CA ALA A 106 -3.43 0.00 2.78
C ALA A 106 -4.66 -0.50 3.53
N ASN A 107 -5.76 0.16 3.29
CA ASN A 107 -7.09 -0.23 3.74
C ASN A 107 -8.13 0.14 2.68
N PRO A 108 -9.32 -0.47 2.69
CA PRO A 108 -10.33 -0.26 1.66
C PRO A 108 -10.67 1.21 1.40
N TYR A 109 -10.70 2.02 2.44
CA TYR A 109 -11.01 3.45 2.31
C TYR A 109 -9.97 4.21 1.48
N THR A 110 -8.68 3.88 1.62
CA THR A 110 -7.63 4.51 0.79
C THR A 110 -7.44 3.81 -0.56
N GLU A 111 -7.90 2.58 -0.70
CA GLU A 111 -7.79 1.81 -1.95
C GLU A 111 -8.92 2.11 -2.94
N MET A 112 -10.09 2.52 -2.48
CA MET A 112 -11.25 2.77 -3.35
C MET A 112 -11.00 3.80 -4.45
N VAL A 113 -10.01 4.68 -4.27
CA VAL A 113 -9.65 5.70 -5.28
C VAL A 113 -9.05 5.09 -6.57
N GLN A 114 -8.60 3.84 -6.52
CA GLN A 114 -8.04 3.11 -7.66
C GLN A 114 -9.13 2.52 -8.56
N ILE A 115 -10.34 2.37 -8.05
CA ILE A 115 -11.41 1.64 -8.74
C ILE A 115 -11.76 2.22 -10.11
N PRO A 116 -11.86 3.55 -10.30
CA PRO A 116 -12.09 4.10 -11.64
C PRO A 116 -11.03 3.67 -12.66
N ALA A 117 -9.74 3.71 -12.29
CA ALA A 117 -8.64 3.29 -13.16
C ALA A 117 -8.67 1.77 -13.42
N LEU A 118 -9.01 0.96 -12.43
CA LEU A 118 -9.17 -0.49 -12.59
C LEU A 118 -10.35 -0.84 -13.50
N THR A 119 -11.46 -0.10 -13.40
CA THR A 119 -12.61 -0.32 -14.30
C THR A 119 -12.31 0.07 -15.74
N GLU A 120 -11.44 1.06 -15.96
CA GLU A 120 -10.95 1.43 -17.28
C GLU A 120 -9.98 0.40 -17.84
N MET A 121 -9.03 -0.08 -17.02
CA MET A 121 -8.07 -1.12 -17.37
C MET A 121 -8.75 -2.46 -17.70
N LYS A 122 -9.88 -2.77 -17.05
CA LYS A 122 -10.64 -4.02 -17.20
C LYS A 122 -9.79 -5.30 -17.04
N PRO A 123 -9.18 -5.51 -15.88
CA PRO A 123 -8.51 -6.78 -15.62
C PRO A 123 -9.54 -7.91 -15.71
N ARG A 124 -9.08 -9.10 -16.06
CA ARG A 124 -9.94 -10.29 -16.05
C ARG A 124 -10.50 -10.55 -14.66
N MET A 125 -9.66 -10.38 -13.63
CA MET A 125 -10.02 -10.67 -12.24
C MET A 125 -9.30 -9.72 -11.28
N VAL A 126 -9.97 -9.36 -10.18
CA VAL A 126 -9.38 -8.66 -9.03
C VAL A 126 -9.43 -9.56 -7.81
N LEU A 127 -8.25 -9.86 -7.25
CA LEU A 127 -8.12 -10.50 -5.94
C LEU A 127 -8.08 -9.41 -4.88
N LEU A 128 -9.16 -9.29 -4.12
CA LEU A 128 -9.33 -8.22 -3.14
C LEU A 128 -9.12 -8.74 -1.71
N ASP A 129 -8.15 -8.16 -0.98
CA ASP A 129 -7.87 -8.50 0.42
C ASP A 129 -9.08 -8.19 1.32
N LEU A 130 -9.62 -9.22 1.92
CA LEU A 130 -10.66 -9.12 2.92
C LEU A 130 -10.30 -9.92 4.18
N GLY A 131 -9.14 -9.66 4.72
CA GLY A 131 -8.80 -10.11 6.07
C GLY A 131 -9.53 -9.27 7.14
N PRO A 132 -9.65 -9.77 8.39
CA PRO A 132 -10.30 -9.04 9.48
C PRO A 132 -9.72 -7.65 9.73
N ASN A 133 -8.45 -7.44 9.41
CA ASN A 133 -7.79 -6.15 9.55
C ASN A 133 -8.31 -5.10 8.55
N SER A 134 -8.76 -5.52 7.37
CA SER A 134 -9.32 -4.63 6.33
C SER A 134 -10.61 -3.95 6.78
N LEU A 135 -11.30 -4.53 7.74
CA LEU A 135 -12.59 -4.06 8.25
C LEU A 135 -12.47 -3.25 9.53
N TRP A 136 -11.26 -3.14 10.06
CA TRP A 136 -11.01 -2.41 11.28
C TRP A 136 -11.21 -0.90 11.10
N ASN A 137 -11.94 -0.27 12.01
CA ASN A 137 -12.19 1.16 11.97
C ASN A 137 -11.04 1.94 12.62
N PHE A 138 -10.09 2.39 11.83
CA PHE A 138 -8.94 3.18 12.28
C PHE A 138 -9.26 4.67 12.51
N TYR A 139 -10.45 5.13 12.15
CA TYR A 139 -10.76 6.55 11.95
C TYR A 139 -11.16 7.32 13.21
N GLU A 140 -11.00 6.74 14.38
CA GLU A 140 -11.34 7.39 15.65
C GLU A 140 -10.18 8.13 16.34
N SER A 141 -8.96 8.07 15.79
CA SER A 141 -7.80 8.76 16.35
C SER A 141 -7.21 9.80 15.40
N GLU A 142 -6.95 11.01 15.90
CA GLU A 142 -6.33 12.10 15.14
C GLU A 142 -4.96 11.73 14.53
N SER A 143 -4.23 10.80 15.15
CA SER A 143 -2.94 10.33 14.64
C SER A 143 -3.02 9.56 13.31
N LEU A 144 -4.21 9.15 12.90
CA LEU A 144 -4.45 8.45 11.64
C LEU A 144 -4.84 9.39 10.51
N ASP A 145 -5.31 10.57 10.85
CA ASP A 145 -5.65 11.58 9.85
C ASP A 145 -4.43 11.97 9.03
N ASP A 146 -3.29 12.23 9.67
CA ASP A 146 -2.04 12.55 8.99
C ASP A 146 -1.56 11.42 8.09
N TYR A 147 -1.79 10.17 8.49
CA TYR A 147 -1.45 8.99 7.71
C TYR A 147 -2.33 8.83 6.47
N ILE A 148 -3.62 9.11 6.56
CA ILE A 148 -4.55 9.08 5.43
C ILE A 148 -4.22 10.20 4.44
N GLU A 149 -3.98 11.41 4.92
CA GLU A 149 -3.58 12.55 4.11
C GLU A 149 -2.26 12.28 3.37
N PHE A 150 -1.29 11.66 4.06
CA PHE A 150 -0.05 11.22 3.43
C PHE A 150 -0.32 10.24 2.27
N ARG A 151 -1.18 9.23 2.46
CA ARG A 151 -1.51 8.27 1.43
C ARG A 151 -2.15 8.92 0.21
N PHE A 152 -3.13 9.77 0.41
CA PHE A 152 -3.75 10.52 -0.68
C PHE A 152 -2.75 11.43 -1.40
N THR A 153 -1.82 12.04 -0.66
CA THR A 153 -0.74 12.83 -1.25
C THR A 153 0.12 11.99 -2.17
N VAL A 154 0.58 10.82 -1.72
CA VAL A 154 1.47 9.97 -2.50
C VAL A 154 0.74 9.37 -3.72
N LEU A 155 -0.51 8.96 -3.57
CA LEU A 155 -1.35 8.51 -4.70
C LEU A 155 -1.51 9.60 -5.77
N SER A 156 -1.63 10.86 -5.35
CA SER A 156 -1.83 11.99 -6.25
C SER A 156 -0.56 12.52 -6.92
N ILE A 157 0.61 11.97 -6.62
CA ILE A 157 1.87 12.40 -7.25
C ILE A 157 1.91 12.01 -8.73
N THR A 158 1.47 10.80 -9.05
CA THR A 158 1.52 10.22 -10.40
C THR A 158 0.19 10.29 -11.14
N ALA A 159 -0.89 10.66 -10.46
CA ALA A 159 -2.21 10.85 -11.05
C ALA A 159 -2.88 12.06 -10.43
N GLU A 160 -3.59 12.81 -11.23
CA GLU A 160 -4.40 13.91 -10.74
C GLU A 160 -5.66 13.35 -10.07
N LEU A 161 -5.68 13.35 -8.72
CA LEU A 161 -6.85 12.92 -7.99
C LEU A 161 -7.86 14.07 -7.94
N HIS A 162 -8.95 13.88 -8.63
CA HIS A 162 -10.12 14.76 -8.52
C HIS A 162 -11.14 14.08 -7.63
N ALA A 163 -11.59 14.77 -6.56
CA ALA A 163 -12.65 14.26 -5.69
C ALA A 163 -14.02 14.31 -6.42
N GLU A 164 -14.13 13.53 -7.49
CA GLU A 164 -15.29 13.45 -8.37
C GLU A 164 -15.77 12.01 -8.47
N GLY A 165 -17.08 11.84 -8.72
CA GLY A 165 -17.68 10.53 -8.82
C GLY A 165 -18.05 9.92 -7.47
N GLU A 166 -18.62 8.72 -7.50
CA GLU A 166 -19.26 8.08 -6.36
C GLU A 166 -18.30 7.81 -5.18
N TRP A 167 -17.05 7.42 -5.47
CA TRP A 167 -16.08 7.19 -4.42
C TRP A 167 -15.81 8.45 -3.57
N SER A 168 -15.90 9.63 -4.18
CA SER A 168 -15.69 10.89 -3.47
C SER A 168 -16.80 11.21 -2.48
N ASP A 169 -18.00 10.70 -2.70
CA ASP A 169 -19.13 10.85 -1.77
C ASP A 169 -18.94 10.03 -0.49
N LEU A 170 -18.13 8.99 -0.55
CA LEU A 170 -17.75 8.17 0.60
C LEU A 170 -16.64 8.79 1.43
N LEU A 171 -15.93 9.81 0.89
CA LEU A 171 -14.87 10.49 1.62
C LEU A 171 -15.45 11.31 2.77
N ARG A 172 -14.75 11.32 3.90
CA ARG A 172 -15.00 12.31 4.95
C ARG A 172 -14.83 13.71 4.38
N GLU A 173 -15.59 14.67 4.87
CA GLU A 173 -15.51 16.07 4.42
C GLU A 173 -14.07 16.62 4.47
N ARG A 174 -13.33 16.30 5.53
CA ARG A 174 -11.92 16.63 5.68
C ARG A 174 -11.07 16.12 4.51
N ASP A 175 -11.18 14.84 4.19
CA ASP A 175 -10.36 14.19 3.16
C ASP A 175 -10.72 14.68 1.76
N ARG A 176 -12.01 14.92 1.51
CA ARG A 176 -12.49 15.55 0.27
C ARG A 176 -11.91 16.95 0.10
N THR A 177 -11.97 17.77 1.15
CA THR A 177 -11.39 19.12 1.17
C THR A 177 -9.87 19.07 0.95
N TYR A 178 -9.20 18.10 1.57
CA TYR A 178 -7.78 17.87 1.40
C TYR A 178 -7.41 17.56 -0.05
N ILE A 179 -8.10 16.64 -0.70
CA ILE A 179 -7.87 16.30 -2.11
C ILE A 179 -8.16 17.50 -3.03
N ALA A 180 -9.25 18.24 -2.78
CA ALA A 180 -9.62 19.41 -3.57
C ALA A 180 -8.60 20.56 -3.46
N ASN A 181 -7.99 20.74 -2.28
CA ASN A 181 -6.99 21.78 -2.01
C ASN A 181 -5.54 21.29 -2.20
N SER A 182 -5.37 20.15 -2.76
CA SER A 182 -4.18 19.29 -2.67
C SER A 182 -2.85 19.91 -3.12
N VAL A 183 -2.84 20.95 -3.97
CA VAL A 183 -1.57 21.54 -4.42
C VAL A 183 -0.85 22.28 -3.29
N HIS A 184 -1.58 23.08 -2.51
CA HIS A 184 -0.97 23.86 -1.41
C HIS A 184 -0.64 22.97 -0.20
N GLU A 185 -1.54 22.08 0.16
CA GLU A 185 -1.36 21.16 1.28
C GLU A 185 -0.34 20.07 0.97
N ARG A 186 -0.27 19.59 -0.27
CA ARG A 186 0.83 18.74 -0.77
C ARG A 186 2.20 19.39 -0.59
N MET A 187 2.32 20.70 -0.80
CA MET A 187 3.58 21.42 -0.57
C MET A 187 3.96 21.45 0.93
N GLN A 188 2.99 21.53 1.84
CA GLN A 188 3.26 21.49 3.28
C GLN A 188 3.69 20.07 3.73
N LEU A 189 3.00 19.04 3.28
CA LEU A 189 3.38 17.65 3.54
C LEU A 189 4.73 17.31 2.93
N THR A 190 4.98 17.74 1.70
CA THR A 190 6.28 17.59 1.03
C THR A 190 7.38 18.23 1.87
N SER A 191 7.13 19.39 2.46
CA SER A 191 8.07 20.04 3.38
C SER A 191 8.29 19.22 4.67
N SER A 192 7.23 18.64 5.23
CA SER A 192 7.32 17.81 6.44
C SER A 192 8.11 16.51 6.21
N TYR A 193 8.03 15.95 5.00
CA TYR A 193 8.78 14.75 4.62
C TYR A 193 10.15 15.03 4.00
N SER A 194 10.53 16.30 3.85
CA SER A 194 11.82 16.66 3.24
C SER A 194 13.03 16.12 4.01
N GLN A 195 12.97 16.05 5.33
CA GLN A 195 14.03 15.49 6.17
C GLN A 195 14.19 13.99 5.89
N THR A 196 13.10 13.23 5.94
CA THR A 196 13.12 11.79 5.67
C THR A 196 13.63 11.51 4.26
N THR A 197 13.21 12.31 3.28
CA THR A 197 13.66 12.20 1.89
C THR A 197 15.15 12.47 1.76
N PHE A 198 15.65 13.51 2.45
CA PHE A 198 17.09 13.82 2.44
C PHE A 198 17.91 12.68 3.05
N ASP A 199 17.47 12.14 4.18
CA ASP A 199 18.13 11.02 4.84
C ASP A 199 18.15 9.77 3.94
N GLU A 200 17.07 9.47 3.25
CA GLU A 200 16.99 8.36 2.29
C GLU A 200 17.88 8.58 1.06
N LEU A 201 17.87 9.76 0.46
CA LEU A 201 18.74 10.08 -0.66
C LEU A 201 20.22 10.02 -0.25
N PHE A 202 20.54 10.49 0.95
CA PHE A 202 21.87 10.40 1.50
C PHE A 202 22.31 8.93 1.69
N LEU A 203 21.46 8.12 2.31
CA LEU A 203 21.74 6.69 2.51
C LEU A 203 21.86 5.95 1.19
N LYS A 204 20.99 6.22 0.20
CA LYS A 204 21.05 5.61 -1.13
C LYS A 204 22.42 5.75 -1.80
N HIS A 205 23.10 6.88 -1.60
CA HIS A 205 24.37 7.16 -2.24
C HIS A 205 25.61 6.85 -1.38
N PHE A 206 25.45 6.79 -0.07
CA PHE A 206 26.58 6.69 0.85
C PHE A 206 26.55 5.46 1.77
N HIS A 207 25.51 4.62 1.72
CA HIS A 207 25.38 3.47 2.61
C HIS A 207 26.59 2.52 2.55
N ASP A 208 27.11 2.23 1.35
CA ASP A 208 28.27 1.35 1.16
C ASP A 208 29.55 1.96 1.75
N VAL A 209 29.72 3.29 1.64
CA VAL A 209 30.89 4.01 2.15
C VAL A 209 30.85 4.11 3.68
N LEU A 210 29.64 4.18 4.24
CA LEU A 210 29.40 4.38 5.67
C LEU A 210 29.19 3.06 6.42
N ASP A 211 29.14 1.92 5.70
CA ASP A 211 28.81 0.61 6.26
C ASP A 211 27.47 0.61 7.03
N ILE A 212 26.49 1.37 6.50
CA ILE A 212 25.14 1.47 7.05
C ILE A 212 24.23 0.57 6.24
N PRO A 213 23.46 -0.35 6.88
CA PRO A 213 22.49 -1.16 6.19
C PRO A 213 21.43 -0.28 5.51
N TYR A 214 21.37 -0.33 4.19
CA TYR A 214 20.36 0.37 3.39
C TYR A 214 19.57 -0.64 2.58
N TYR A 215 18.32 -0.80 2.96
CA TYR A 215 17.38 -1.66 2.23
C TYR A 215 16.75 -0.86 1.09
N HIS A 216 17.45 -0.78 -0.01
CA HIS A 216 16.84 -0.33 -1.25
C HIS A 216 15.87 -1.41 -1.72
N ARG A 217 14.59 -1.06 -1.86
CA ARG A 217 13.58 -2.00 -2.35
C ARG A 217 13.75 -2.37 -3.82
N GLY A 218 14.78 -1.84 -4.49
CA GLY A 218 15.15 -2.20 -5.86
C GLY A 218 14.04 -1.98 -6.87
N MET A 219 13.14 -1.02 -6.61
CA MET A 219 12.09 -0.69 -7.57
C MET A 219 12.72 -0.20 -8.86
N PRO A 220 12.46 -0.85 -9.99
CA PRO A 220 12.98 -0.41 -11.28
C PRO A 220 12.31 0.89 -11.72
N GLU A 221 12.91 1.55 -12.71
CA GLU A 221 12.32 2.71 -13.36
C GLU A 221 10.99 2.30 -14.04
N ILE A 222 9.95 3.12 -13.83
CA ILE A 222 8.62 2.90 -14.42
C ILE A 222 8.77 2.81 -15.95
N GLY A 223 8.18 1.78 -16.55
CA GLY A 223 8.26 1.53 -17.98
C GLY A 223 9.55 0.86 -18.47
N SER A 224 10.49 0.51 -17.58
CA SER A 224 11.66 -0.31 -17.94
C SER A 224 11.28 -1.78 -18.13
N ASP A 225 12.17 -2.55 -18.78
CA ASP A 225 11.97 -4.01 -18.98
C ASP A 225 11.79 -4.78 -17.66
N ALA A 226 12.38 -4.29 -16.59
CA ALA A 226 12.25 -4.89 -15.25
C ALA A 226 10.97 -4.49 -14.53
N TRP A 227 10.23 -3.51 -15.01
CA TRP A 227 9.05 -2.93 -14.34
C TRP A 227 7.91 -3.93 -14.16
N LEU A 228 7.53 -4.61 -15.23
CA LEU A 228 6.44 -5.60 -15.18
C LEU A 228 6.80 -6.78 -14.27
N SER A 229 8.04 -7.26 -14.36
CA SER A 229 8.55 -8.31 -13.48
C SER A 229 8.52 -7.91 -12.00
N TYR A 230 8.81 -6.65 -11.70
CA TYR A 230 8.66 -6.09 -10.36
C TYR A 230 7.20 -6.03 -9.90
N LEU A 231 6.26 -5.76 -10.81
CA LEU A 231 4.83 -5.76 -10.47
C LEU A 231 4.29 -7.18 -10.21
N GLU A 232 4.84 -8.19 -10.87
CA GLU A 232 4.53 -9.59 -10.57
C GLU A 232 5.09 -10.00 -9.20
N THR A 233 6.36 -9.73 -8.96
CA THR A 233 7.06 -10.18 -7.75
C THR A 233 7.82 -9.02 -7.09
N PRO A 234 7.13 -8.22 -6.27
CA PRO A 234 7.79 -7.14 -5.55
C PRO A 234 8.82 -7.68 -4.54
N ASN A 235 9.86 -6.87 -4.28
CA ASN A 235 10.85 -7.23 -3.28
C ASN A 235 10.20 -7.42 -1.90
N PHE A 236 10.47 -8.57 -1.29
CA PHE A 236 9.95 -8.93 0.02
C PHE A 236 10.90 -8.49 1.13
N MET A 237 10.35 -8.27 2.32
CA MET A 237 11.16 -7.92 3.48
C MET A 237 11.98 -9.12 3.98
N PRO A 238 13.13 -8.88 4.63
CA PRO A 238 13.95 -9.96 5.16
C PRO A 238 13.18 -10.78 6.22
N PRO A 239 13.56 -12.06 6.39
CA PRO A 239 12.94 -12.95 7.37
C PRO A 239 13.10 -12.40 8.80
N LYS A 240 12.17 -12.79 9.69
CA LYS A 240 12.18 -12.43 11.12
C LYS A 240 11.90 -13.66 11.98
N PHE A 241 10.65 -14.11 12.11
CA PHE A 241 10.32 -15.30 12.91
C PHE A 241 10.98 -16.57 12.38
N GLU A 242 11.20 -16.67 11.07
CA GLU A 242 11.91 -17.77 10.44
C GLU A 242 13.35 -17.95 10.95
N THR A 243 13.93 -16.88 11.52
CA THR A 243 15.28 -16.89 12.11
C THR A 243 15.29 -17.03 13.63
N TRP A 244 14.11 -17.02 14.25
CA TRP A 244 13.96 -17.09 15.70
C TRP A 244 13.64 -18.51 16.15
N ASN A 245 14.03 -18.84 17.39
CA ASN A 245 13.59 -20.06 18.01
C ASN A 245 12.17 -19.86 18.61
N GLU A 246 11.51 -20.97 18.93
CA GLU A 246 10.14 -20.98 19.46
C GLU A 246 9.96 -20.06 20.68
N SER A 247 10.92 -20.06 21.62
CA SER A 247 10.84 -19.19 22.81
C SER A 247 10.93 -17.71 22.48
N GLU A 248 11.65 -17.33 21.45
CA GLU A 248 11.74 -15.94 21.01
C GLU A 248 10.41 -15.49 20.38
N VAL A 249 9.80 -16.35 19.59
CA VAL A 249 8.46 -16.09 19.00
C VAL A 249 7.41 -15.98 20.11
N ASP A 250 7.38 -16.94 21.05
CA ASP A 250 6.45 -16.91 22.18
C ASP A 250 6.58 -15.64 23.03
N ASN A 251 7.80 -15.25 23.35
CA ASN A 251 8.06 -14.02 24.10
C ASN A 251 7.53 -12.79 23.35
N TRP A 252 7.77 -12.74 22.03
CA TRP A 252 7.28 -11.65 21.21
C TRP A 252 5.74 -11.55 21.26
N PHE A 253 5.04 -12.68 21.14
CA PHE A 253 3.58 -12.72 21.22
C PHE A 253 3.09 -12.25 22.59
N GLN A 254 3.68 -12.74 23.66
CA GLN A 254 3.34 -12.32 25.02
C GLN A 254 3.53 -10.81 25.24
N GLU A 255 4.62 -10.24 24.76
CA GLU A 255 4.93 -8.81 24.94
C GLU A 255 4.06 -7.91 24.04
N ASN A 256 3.76 -8.33 22.82
CA ASN A 256 3.14 -7.48 21.82
C ASN A 256 1.64 -7.67 21.64
N MET A 257 1.09 -8.87 21.97
CA MET A 257 -0.32 -9.16 21.75
C MET A 257 -1.19 -8.93 22.99
N THR A 258 -0.68 -9.08 24.21
CA THR A 258 -1.45 -8.87 25.44
C THR A 258 -2.07 -7.47 25.57
N ASN A 259 -1.42 -6.45 25.02
CA ASN A 259 -1.94 -5.08 24.98
C ASN A 259 -2.73 -4.75 23.70
N LYS A 260 -2.64 -5.59 22.68
CA LYS A 260 -3.29 -5.42 21.37
C LYS A 260 -4.46 -6.37 21.13
N ALA A 261 -4.83 -7.18 22.13
CA ALA A 261 -6.05 -7.98 22.12
C ALA A 261 -7.33 -7.14 21.96
N LYS A 262 -7.20 -5.83 22.04
CA LYS A 262 -8.17 -4.83 21.57
C LYS A 262 -8.08 -4.54 20.06
N MET A 263 -7.52 -5.42 19.26
CA MET A 263 -7.74 -5.42 17.81
C MET A 263 -9.25 -5.55 17.63
N GLY A 264 -9.87 -4.42 17.34
CA GLY A 264 -11.24 -4.10 17.66
C GLY A 264 -12.21 -5.24 17.38
N ALA A 265 -13.14 -5.43 18.27
CA ALA A 265 -14.23 -6.35 18.05
C ALA A 265 -14.81 -6.04 16.67
N TYR A 266 -14.52 -6.92 15.73
CA TYR A 266 -15.10 -6.84 14.40
C TYR A 266 -16.62 -6.97 14.57
N ASN A 267 -17.35 -5.94 14.20
CA ASN A 267 -18.81 -5.97 14.24
C ASN A 267 -19.30 -6.10 12.79
N PRO A 268 -19.71 -7.30 12.35
CA PRO A 268 -20.21 -7.54 10.99
C PRO A 268 -21.48 -6.73 10.70
N ASN A 269 -22.23 -6.35 11.73
CA ASN A 269 -23.41 -5.51 11.60
C ASN A 269 -23.09 -4.01 11.56
N SER A 270 -21.83 -3.61 11.61
CA SER A 270 -21.42 -2.23 11.43
C SER A 270 -21.36 -1.86 9.95
N ASN A 271 -22.50 -1.95 9.25
CA ASN A 271 -22.69 -1.41 7.90
C ASN A 271 -22.32 0.08 7.80
N GLY A 272 -21.79 0.67 8.84
CA GLY A 272 -21.47 2.08 8.97
C GLY A 272 -19.98 2.41 9.02
N THR A 273 -19.04 1.44 9.03
CA THR A 273 -17.63 1.78 8.99
C THR A 273 -17.23 2.25 7.59
N LEU A 274 -16.32 3.22 7.49
CA LEU A 274 -15.83 3.73 6.22
C LEU A 274 -15.19 2.62 5.37
N ASN A 275 -14.47 1.71 5.99
CA ASN A 275 -13.86 0.57 5.28
C ASN A 275 -14.92 -0.37 4.70
N HIS A 276 -16.00 -0.65 5.42
CA HIS A 276 -17.07 -1.49 4.91
C HIS A 276 -17.81 -0.81 3.74
N GLN A 277 -18.08 0.49 3.85
CA GLN A 277 -18.68 1.27 2.75
C GLN A 277 -17.77 1.30 1.52
N ALA A 278 -16.46 1.50 1.72
CA ALA A 278 -15.49 1.47 0.64
C ALA A 278 -15.42 0.10 -0.03
N LEU A 279 -15.36 -1.00 0.73
CA LEU A 279 -15.40 -2.37 0.19
C LEU A 279 -16.67 -2.63 -0.61
N ASN A 280 -17.82 -2.22 -0.07
CA ASN A 280 -19.10 -2.36 -0.75
C ASN A 280 -19.10 -1.60 -2.09
N PHE A 281 -18.57 -0.39 -2.12
CA PHE A 281 -18.37 0.39 -3.34
C PHE A 281 -17.45 -0.33 -4.32
N MET A 282 -16.27 -0.78 -3.85
CA MET A 282 -15.25 -1.43 -4.69
C MET A 282 -15.79 -2.69 -5.35
N ILE A 283 -16.39 -3.60 -4.57
CA ILE A 283 -16.91 -4.87 -5.06
C ILE A 283 -18.03 -4.62 -6.06
N ARG A 284 -19.02 -3.78 -5.70
CA ARG A 284 -20.13 -3.45 -6.59
C ARG A 284 -19.65 -2.85 -7.90
N THR A 285 -18.78 -1.84 -7.85
CA THR A 285 -18.32 -1.13 -9.05
C THR A 285 -17.54 -2.04 -10.00
N LEU A 286 -16.70 -2.91 -9.46
CA LEU A 286 -15.96 -3.89 -10.26
C LEU A 286 -16.89 -4.92 -10.88
N THR A 287 -17.85 -5.46 -10.13
CA THR A 287 -18.82 -6.45 -10.64
C THR A 287 -19.79 -5.84 -11.68
N GLU A 288 -20.21 -4.59 -11.48
CA GLU A 288 -21.02 -3.85 -12.47
C GLU A 288 -20.25 -3.56 -13.78
N ALA A 289 -18.92 -3.53 -13.72
CA ALA A 289 -18.03 -3.40 -14.88
C ALA A 289 -17.68 -4.74 -15.56
N ASP A 290 -18.34 -5.85 -15.17
CA ASP A 290 -18.06 -7.21 -15.64
C ASP A 290 -16.63 -7.69 -15.31
N ILE A 291 -16.04 -7.21 -14.22
CA ILE A 291 -14.75 -7.66 -13.70
C ILE A 291 -15.00 -8.70 -12.61
N GLU A 292 -14.39 -9.87 -12.75
CA GLU A 292 -14.49 -10.91 -11.73
C GLU A 292 -13.77 -10.47 -10.43
N VAL A 293 -14.47 -10.59 -9.30
CA VAL A 293 -13.91 -10.24 -7.99
C VAL A 293 -13.85 -11.48 -7.11
N VAL A 294 -12.67 -11.79 -6.59
CA VAL A 294 -12.45 -12.85 -5.61
C VAL A 294 -11.94 -12.23 -4.32
N LEU A 295 -12.67 -12.46 -3.23
CA LEU A 295 -12.27 -12.01 -1.91
C LEU A 295 -11.21 -12.97 -1.36
N VAL A 296 -10.07 -12.44 -0.95
CA VAL A 296 -8.97 -13.25 -0.47
C VAL A 296 -8.62 -12.85 0.96
N ALA A 297 -8.61 -13.84 1.85
CA ALA A 297 -8.17 -13.66 3.24
C ALA A 297 -6.95 -14.56 3.51
N PRO A 298 -5.71 -14.04 3.34
CA PRO A 298 -4.50 -14.81 3.57
C PRO A 298 -4.38 -15.28 5.01
N PRO A 299 -3.65 -16.37 5.28
CA PRO A 299 -3.48 -16.91 6.63
C PRO A 299 -2.64 -15.98 7.50
N HIS A 300 -2.71 -16.18 8.81
CA HIS A 300 -1.84 -15.53 9.79
C HIS A 300 -1.22 -16.59 10.73
N HIS A 301 -0.20 -16.15 11.49
CA HIS A 301 0.49 -17.04 12.41
C HIS A 301 -0.48 -17.70 13.41
N PRO A 302 -0.43 -19.02 13.62
CA PRO A 302 -1.43 -19.73 14.43
C PRO A 302 -1.54 -19.23 15.87
N GLN A 303 -0.47 -18.72 16.49
CA GLN A 303 -0.56 -18.14 17.83
C GLN A 303 -1.46 -16.90 17.91
N VAL A 304 -1.84 -16.26 16.79
CA VAL A 304 -2.81 -15.15 16.81
C VAL A 304 -4.16 -15.59 17.32
N TYR A 305 -4.53 -16.87 17.11
CA TYR A 305 -5.81 -17.43 17.56
C TYR A 305 -6.01 -17.33 19.08
N ASP A 306 -4.93 -17.41 19.87
CA ASP A 306 -4.98 -17.34 21.32
C ASP A 306 -5.39 -15.95 21.83
N TYR A 307 -5.35 -14.94 20.95
CA TYR A 307 -5.61 -13.53 21.26
C TYR A 307 -6.89 -13.00 20.61
N LEU A 308 -7.67 -13.84 19.96
CA LEU A 308 -8.92 -13.43 19.31
C LEU A 308 -10.02 -13.09 20.33
N GLN A 309 -10.83 -12.10 19.95
CA GLN A 309 -12.03 -11.78 20.72
C GLN A 309 -13.17 -12.77 20.39
N PRO A 310 -14.03 -13.10 21.35
CA PRO A 310 -15.21 -13.92 21.08
C PRO A 310 -16.05 -13.35 19.92
N GLY A 311 -16.46 -14.20 18.99
CA GLY A 311 -17.28 -13.82 17.82
C GLY A 311 -16.52 -13.18 16.67
N GLN A 312 -15.20 -13.03 16.77
CA GLN A 312 -14.41 -12.41 15.71
C GLN A 312 -14.35 -13.28 14.43
N ILE A 313 -14.24 -14.59 14.60
CA ILE A 313 -14.29 -15.56 13.49
C ILE A 313 -15.65 -15.52 12.81
N ASP A 314 -16.72 -15.67 13.61
CA ASP A 314 -18.10 -15.68 13.10
C ASP A 314 -18.44 -14.37 12.38
N GLY A 315 -17.97 -13.26 12.91
CA GLY A 315 -18.19 -11.95 12.32
C GLY A 315 -17.49 -11.77 10.97
N HIS A 316 -16.24 -12.22 10.87
CA HIS A 316 -15.51 -12.19 9.61
C HIS A 316 -16.16 -13.09 8.56
N ASN A 317 -16.50 -14.32 8.92
CA ASN A 317 -17.17 -15.26 8.01
C ASN A 317 -18.54 -14.71 7.55
N ALA A 318 -19.32 -14.12 8.45
CA ALA A 318 -20.59 -13.49 8.10
C ALA A 318 -20.44 -12.33 7.11
N THR A 319 -19.31 -11.64 7.12
CA THR A 319 -19.06 -10.56 6.15
C THR A 319 -18.70 -11.11 4.78
N LEU A 320 -17.84 -12.12 4.73
CA LEU A 320 -17.56 -12.80 3.46
C LEU A 320 -18.85 -13.32 2.84
N GLU A 321 -19.65 -14.03 3.63
CA GLU A 321 -20.97 -14.56 3.21
C GLU A 321 -21.91 -13.44 2.73
N PHE A 322 -21.94 -12.29 3.40
CA PHE A 322 -22.71 -11.14 2.97
C PHE A 322 -22.32 -10.65 1.57
N PHE A 323 -21.02 -10.52 1.29
CA PHE A 323 -20.54 -10.07 -0.02
C PHE A 323 -20.78 -11.13 -1.10
N GLU A 324 -20.56 -12.41 -0.80
CA GLU A 324 -20.87 -13.53 -1.69
C GLU A 324 -22.35 -13.54 -2.10
N GLN A 325 -23.25 -13.43 -1.13
CA GLN A 325 -24.70 -13.45 -1.38
C GLN A 325 -25.17 -12.18 -2.09
N THR A 326 -24.57 -11.02 -1.79
CA THR A 326 -25.02 -9.73 -2.32
C THR A 326 -24.56 -9.51 -3.76
N TYR A 327 -23.33 -9.90 -4.06
CA TYR A 327 -22.68 -9.59 -5.35
C TYR A 327 -22.35 -10.82 -6.20
N GLY A 328 -22.56 -12.02 -5.69
CA GLY A 328 -22.23 -13.26 -6.39
C GLY A 328 -20.72 -13.50 -6.50
N VAL A 329 -19.91 -12.82 -5.70
CA VAL A 329 -18.46 -12.99 -5.68
C VAL A 329 -18.06 -14.26 -4.91
N GLN A 330 -16.85 -14.76 -5.17
CA GLN A 330 -16.31 -15.92 -4.44
C GLN A 330 -15.30 -15.46 -3.39
N SER A 331 -15.06 -16.30 -2.35
CA SER A 331 -14.05 -16.04 -1.35
C SER A 331 -13.07 -17.21 -1.17
N LEU A 332 -11.79 -16.86 -1.02
CA LEU A 332 -10.72 -17.77 -0.64
C LEU A 332 -10.29 -17.41 0.79
N ASN A 333 -10.97 -18.01 1.77
CA ASN A 333 -10.79 -17.69 3.17
C ASN A 333 -9.83 -18.69 3.84
N TRP A 334 -8.55 -18.36 3.84
CA TRP A 334 -7.53 -19.14 4.55
C TRP A 334 -7.14 -18.52 5.90
N TYR A 335 -7.76 -17.41 6.26
CA TYR A 335 -7.39 -16.65 7.45
C TYR A 335 -7.51 -17.45 8.73
N TRP A 336 -8.49 -18.35 8.82
CA TRP A 336 -8.76 -19.16 9.99
C TRP A 336 -8.18 -20.59 9.90
N GLU A 337 -7.44 -20.88 8.83
CA GLU A 337 -6.73 -22.14 8.71
C GLU A 337 -5.43 -22.13 9.52
N THR A 338 -5.11 -23.25 10.13
CA THR A 338 -3.84 -23.41 10.84
C THR A 338 -2.75 -23.81 9.85
N TRP A 339 -1.85 -22.87 9.59
CA TRP A 339 -0.63 -23.10 8.84
C TRP A 339 0.55 -23.33 9.78
N GLU A 340 1.62 -23.99 9.29
CA GLU A 340 2.82 -24.23 10.09
C GLU A 340 3.47 -22.90 10.54
N PRO A 341 3.87 -22.75 11.83
CA PRO A 341 4.47 -21.49 12.33
C PRO A 341 5.68 -21.03 11.51
N GLY A 342 6.51 -21.96 11.02
CA GLY A 342 7.69 -21.65 10.21
C GLY A 342 7.38 -21.05 8.82
N MET A 343 6.11 -20.98 8.43
CA MET A 343 5.68 -20.33 7.20
C MET A 343 5.58 -18.80 7.33
N PHE A 344 5.73 -18.26 8.54
CA PHE A 344 5.48 -16.86 8.83
C PHE A 344 6.76 -16.10 9.22
N ARG A 345 6.96 -14.93 8.62
CA ARG A 345 8.02 -14.01 9.03
C ARG A 345 7.65 -13.18 10.28
N ASP A 346 6.38 -12.97 10.52
CA ASP A 346 5.82 -12.33 11.71
C ASP A 346 4.36 -12.79 11.91
N ARG A 347 3.62 -12.14 12.77
CA ARG A 347 2.25 -12.55 13.12
C ARG A 347 1.26 -12.59 11.93
N ASN A 348 1.47 -11.77 10.89
CA ASN A 348 0.50 -11.54 9.81
C ASN A 348 1.07 -11.82 8.43
N HIS A 349 2.39 -11.83 8.27
CA HIS A 349 3.01 -11.92 6.96
C HIS A 349 3.68 -13.27 6.75
N LEU A 350 3.48 -13.83 5.58
CA LEU A 350 4.17 -15.05 5.16
C LEU A 350 5.66 -14.77 4.94
N GLY A 351 6.48 -15.73 5.32
CA GLY A 351 7.87 -15.84 4.96
C GLY A 351 8.05 -16.56 3.61
N ASP A 352 9.29 -16.86 3.25
CA ASP A 352 9.61 -17.47 1.94
C ASP A 352 8.90 -18.81 1.75
N VAL A 353 8.96 -19.70 2.74
CA VAL A 353 8.28 -21.02 2.70
C VAL A 353 6.76 -20.87 2.60
N GLY A 354 6.21 -19.93 3.37
CA GLY A 354 4.77 -19.67 3.35
C GLY A 354 4.27 -19.11 2.02
N ARG A 355 5.07 -18.25 1.37
CA ARG A 355 4.77 -17.71 0.05
C ARG A 355 4.77 -18.78 -1.03
N GLU A 356 5.76 -19.68 -1.01
CA GLU A 356 5.81 -20.79 -1.95
C GLU A 356 4.55 -21.69 -1.82
N TYR A 357 4.18 -22.02 -0.59
CA TYR A 357 2.97 -22.80 -0.33
C TYR A 357 1.69 -22.04 -0.73
N TYR A 358 1.62 -20.74 -0.46
CA TYR A 358 0.51 -19.87 -0.88
C TYR A 358 0.41 -19.81 -2.41
N CYS A 359 1.53 -19.66 -3.10
CA CYS A 359 1.58 -19.66 -4.56
C CYS A 359 0.96 -20.95 -5.13
N GLU A 360 1.34 -22.12 -4.61
CA GLU A 360 0.82 -23.41 -5.08
C GLU A 360 -0.70 -23.51 -4.88
N ARG A 361 -1.20 -23.15 -3.71
CA ARG A 361 -2.64 -23.16 -3.42
C ARG A 361 -3.40 -22.16 -4.28
N MET A 362 -2.90 -20.92 -4.38
CA MET A 362 -3.55 -19.88 -5.16
C MET A 362 -3.64 -20.28 -6.64
N ALA A 363 -2.60 -20.86 -7.20
CA ALA A 363 -2.63 -21.32 -8.58
C ALA A 363 -3.68 -22.43 -8.82
N VAL A 364 -3.86 -23.35 -7.87
CA VAL A 364 -4.91 -24.37 -7.96
C VAL A 364 -6.31 -23.74 -7.95
N GLU A 365 -6.57 -22.83 -7.02
CA GLU A 365 -7.87 -22.16 -6.93
C GLU A 365 -8.16 -21.30 -8.16
N LEU A 366 -7.15 -20.53 -8.62
CA LEU A 366 -7.31 -19.71 -9.82
C LEU A 366 -7.55 -20.56 -11.07
N ASN A 367 -6.88 -21.70 -11.22
CA ASN A 367 -7.17 -22.59 -12.35
C ASN A 367 -8.63 -23.08 -12.33
N HIS A 368 -9.17 -23.44 -11.15
CA HIS A 368 -10.59 -23.81 -11.04
C HIS A 368 -11.53 -22.65 -11.40
N LEU A 369 -11.22 -21.44 -10.96
CA LEU A 369 -12.00 -20.24 -11.26
C LEU A 369 -11.95 -19.88 -12.77
N LEU A 370 -10.80 -20.07 -13.40
CA LEU A 370 -10.59 -19.72 -14.81
C LEU A 370 -11.19 -20.74 -15.79
N GLU A 371 -11.47 -21.97 -15.34
CA GLU A 371 -12.08 -23.07 -16.13
C GLU A 371 -13.63 -23.08 -16.05
N GLY A 372 -14.23 -22.43 -15.07
CA GLY A 372 -15.68 -22.37 -14.82
C GLY A 372 -16.36 -21.24 -15.52
#